data_223073011413453fe0a696a3d2979500
#
_entry.id   223073011413453fe0a696a3d2979500
#
_cell.length_a   1.000
_cell.length_b   1.000
_cell.length_c   1.000
_cell.angle_alpha   90.00
_cell.angle_beta   90.00
_cell.angle_gamma   90.00
#
_symmetry.space_group_name_H-M   'P 1'
#
loop_
_entity.id
_entity.type
_entity.pdbx_description
1 polymer ?
#
loop_
_entity_poly.entity_id
_entity_poly.type
_entity_poly.pdbx_seq_one_letter_code
_entity_poly.pdbx_strand_id
1 'polypeptide(L)'
;MGLPRADWAWIGEKTTEAFESPSEVRRITANSEIFKYFYDLVRENRRTGANEFVSGLTARAGSGSGLTDEELVFNFAGILAGGNETTRYTLAALTLELARHPDQWRRIAEGEVDPSVATEEGLRWSVPGMHVMRTATEAVRVGDAEVAPGERVVTWIGSANRDPEVFDAPDVFDVGRTGNRHVSFGAGRHVCLGSRLARLEITAYLRALRGMVTSVELNGPPRYNGSNFTWGLNELPAVLS
;
A
#
# COMPACT_ATOMS: atom_id res chain seq x y z
N MET A 1 -4.30 14.98 1.98
CA MET A 1 -4.43 15.39 3.39
C MET A 1 -4.18 16.89 3.60
N GLY A 2 -3.74 17.64 2.60
CA GLY A 2 -3.51 19.09 2.71
C GLY A 2 -2.40 19.48 3.69
N LEU A 3 -1.41 18.60 3.88
CA LEU A 3 -0.29 18.87 4.77
C LEU A 3 0.67 19.90 4.16
N PRO A 4 1.27 20.79 4.99
CA PRO A 4 2.24 21.76 4.51
C PRO A 4 3.42 21.10 3.79
N ARG A 5 3.85 21.68 2.68
CA ARG A 5 5.00 21.14 1.92
C ARG A 5 6.29 21.06 2.74
N ALA A 6 6.47 21.98 3.68
CA ALA A 6 7.64 21.99 4.57
C ALA A 6 7.73 20.72 5.43
N ASP A 7 6.61 20.05 5.70
CA ASP A 7 6.55 18.89 6.59
C ASP A 7 6.73 17.56 5.85
N TRP A 8 6.64 17.56 4.50
CA TRP A 8 6.62 16.32 3.72
C TRP A 8 7.88 15.47 3.89
N ALA A 9 9.05 16.09 3.89
CA ALA A 9 10.31 15.37 4.07
C ALA A 9 10.38 14.71 5.45
N TRP A 10 10.03 15.45 6.50
CA TRP A 10 10.00 14.95 7.87
C TRP A 10 8.97 13.82 8.03
N ILE A 11 7.76 13.98 7.48
CA ILE A 11 6.71 12.95 7.53
C ILE A 11 7.17 11.67 6.83
N GLY A 12 7.78 11.80 5.64
CA GLY A 12 8.33 10.66 4.90
C GLY A 12 9.41 9.92 5.69
N GLU A 13 10.36 10.65 6.29
CA GLU A 13 11.41 10.09 7.13
C GLU A 13 10.83 9.35 8.34
N LYS A 14 9.90 9.98 9.06
CA LYS A 14 9.25 9.37 10.22
C LYS A 14 8.42 8.14 9.87
N THR A 15 7.75 8.14 8.74
CA THR A 15 7.00 6.96 8.28
C THR A 15 7.96 5.81 7.97
N THR A 16 9.03 6.07 7.24
CA THR A 16 10.07 5.07 6.96
C THR A 16 10.68 4.54 8.27
N GLU A 17 11.03 5.41 9.22
CA GLU A 17 11.58 5.00 10.52
C GLU A 17 10.59 4.13 11.31
N ALA A 18 9.30 4.47 11.29
CA ALA A 18 8.25 3.73 11.98
C ALA A 18 8.05 2.32 11.44
N PHE A 19 8.26 2.09 10.12
CA PHE A 19 8.06 0.80 9.48
C PHE A 19 9.33 -0.02 9.28
N GLU A 20 10.46 0.62 9.00
CA GLU A 20 11.68 -0.06 8.54
C GLU A 20 12.82 -0.07 9.56
N SER A 21 12.78 0.74 10.63
CA SER A 21 13.85 0.76 11.60
C SER A 21 14.02 -0.61 12.28
N PRO A 22 15.23 -1.16 12.36
CA PRO A 22 15.50 -2.39 13.11
C PRO A 22 15.36 -2.18 14.62
N SER A 23 15.42 -0.94 15.10
CA SER A 23 15.28 -0.57 16.50
C SER A 23 13.82 -0.39 16.87
N GLU A 24 13.31 -1.21 17.79
CA GLU A 24 11.96 -1.06 18.34
C GLU A 24 11.73 0.31 18.98
N VAL A 25 12.72 0.82 19.72
CA VAL A 25 12.65 2.14 20.35
C VAL A 25 12.44 3.23 19.30
N ARG A 26 13.20 3.19 18.19
CA ARG A 26 13.03 4.15 17.10
C ARG A 26 11.66 4.05 16.44
N ARG A 27 11.17 2.84 16.19
CA ARG A 27 9.82 2.65 15.65
C ARG A 27 8.74 3.26 16.54
N ILE A 28 8.82 2.99 17.86
CA ILE A 28 7.87 3.54 18.83
C ILE A 28 7.98 5.07 18.87
N THR A 29 9.19 5.62 18.92
CA THR A 29 9.42 7.06 18.94
C THR A 29 8.84 7.73 17.70
N ALA A 30 9.16 7.21 16.51
CA ALA A 30 8.66 7.74 15.23
C ALA A 30 7.13 7.72 15.16
N ASN A 31 6.50 6.61 15.58
CA ASN A 31 5.04 6.54 15.67
C ASN A 31 4.48 7.59 16.65
N SER A 32 5.09 7.76 17.83
CA SER A 32 4.64 8.75 18.81
C SER A 32 4.74 10.18 18.28
N GLU A 33 5.79 10.49 17.52
CA GLU A 33 5.97 11.79 16.88
C GLU A 33 4.93 12.03 15.76
N ILE A 34 4.61 11.01 14.98
CA ILE A 34 3.53 11.06 13.97
C ILE A 34 2.17 11.31 14.63
N PHE A 35 1.86 10.58 15.73
CA PHE A 35 0.62 10.79 16.45
C PHE A 35 0.53 12.20 17.06
N LYS A 36 1.63 12.68 17.64
CA LYS A 36 1.70 14.04 18.16
C LYS A 36 1.48 15.09 17.07
N TYR A 37 2.11 14.94 15.92
CA TYR A 37 1.93 15.82 14.77
C TYR A 37 0.45 15.92 14.35
N PHE A 38 -0.23 14.79 14.21
CA PHE A 38 -1.64 14.80 13.84
C PHE A 38 -2.55 15.33 14.94
N TYR A 39 -2.20 15.11 16.18
CA TYR A 39 -2.93 15.69 17.31
C TYR A 39 -2.85 17.23 17.30
N ASP A 40 -1.66 17.76 17.11
CA ASP A 40 -1.45 19.21 16.99
C ASP A 40 -2.18 19.78 15.75
N LEU A 41 -2.16 19.08 14.62
CA LEU A 41 -2.88 19.44 13.40
C LEU A 41 -4.40 19.49 13.61
N VAL A 42 -4.99 18.49 14.27
CA VAL A 42 -6.42 18.45 14.56
C VAL A 42 -6.81 19.60 15.48
N ARG A 43 -6.07 19.84 16.54
CA ARG A 43 -6.31 20.96 17.49
C ARG A 43 -6.20 22.31 16.80
N GLU A 44 -5.17 22.53 15.99
CA GLU A 44 -5.00 23.78 15.25
C GLU A 44 -6.13 23.96 14.23
N ASN A 45 -6.52 22.91 13.54
CA ASN A 45 -7.63 23.00 12.58
C ASN A 45 -8.98 23.29 13.23
N ARG A 46 -9.24 22.79 14.45
CA ARG A 46 -10.46 23.16 15.19
C ARG A 46 -10.52 24.67 15.50
N ARG A 47 -9.36 25.29 15.67
CA ARG A 47 -9.25 26.73 15.95
C ARG A 47 -9.34 27.59 14.69
N THR A 48 -8.78 27.14 13.59
CA THR A 48 -8.57 27.95 12.37
C THR A 48 -9.46 27.56 11.20
N GLY A 49 -9.86 26.29 11.10
CA GLY A 49 -10.53 25.74 9.92
C GLY A 49 -9.66 25.69 8.66
N ALA A 50 -8.34 25.91 8.78
CA ALA A 50 -7.46 26.14 7.65
C ALA A 50 -7.20 24.88 6.78
N ASN A 51 -7.39 23.69 7.33
CA ASN A 51 -7.23 22.44 6.57
C ASN A 51 -8.60 21.86 6.20
N GLU A 52 -8.98 21.98 4.93
CA GLU A 52 -10.28 21.52 4.43
C GLU A 52 -10.50 20.01 4.60
N PHE A 53 -9.45 19.19 4.47
CA PHE A 53 -9.55 17.75 4.65
C PHE A 53 -9.88 17.39 6.09
N VAL A 54 -9.18 18.01 7.06
CA VAL A 54 -9.48 17.85 8.49
C VAL A 54 -10.87 18.38 8.79
N SER A 55 -11.22 19.57 8.29
CA SER A 55 -12.56 20.18 8.47
C SER A 55 -13.68 19.31 7.92
N GLY A 56 -13.48 18.68 6.75
CA GLY A 56 -14.47 17.78 6.14
C GLY A 56 -14.72 16.52 6.97
N LEU A 57 -13.71 16.01 7.67
CA LEU A 57 -13.87 14.88 8.59
C LEU A 57 -14.48 15.30 9.92
N THR A 58 -14.10 16.46 10.46
CA THR A 58 -14.64 16.99 11.72
C THR A 58 -16.08 17.50 11.59
N ALA A 59 -16.47 18.06 10.44
CA ALA A 59 -17.83 18.56 10.21
C ALA A 59 -18.88 17.42 10.22
N ARG A 60 -18.53 16.25 9.72
CA ARG A 60 -19.35 15.04 9.84
C ARG A 60 -19.47 14.56 11.29
N ALA A 61 -18.52 14.93 12.12
CA ALA A 61 -18.49 14.68 13.55
C ALA A 61 -19.55 15.46 14.34
N GLY A 62 -20.02 16.62 13.88
CA GLY A 62 -21.02 17.46 14.55
C GLY A 62 -22.46 16.95 14.50
N SER A 63 -22.76 15.88 13.76
CA SER A 63 -24.12 15.32 13.60
C SER A 63 -24.50 14.23 14.62
N GLY A 64 -23.83 14.17 15.79
CA GLY A 64 -24.18 13.23 16.87
C GLY A 64 -23.48 11.84 16.78
N SER A 65 -22.76 11.58 15.71
CA SER A 65 -21.94 10.36 15.47
C SER A 65 -20.49 10.69 15.12
N GLY A 66 -19.98 11.82 15.62
CA GLY A 66 -18.69 12.35 15.22
C GLY A 66 -17.49 11.63 15.82
N LEU A 67 -16.41 11.58 15.05
CA LEU A 67 -15.13 11.08 15.52
C LEU A 67 -14.54 11.98 16.61
N THR A 68 -14.03 11.38 17.67
CA THR A 68 -13.24 12.08 18.69
C THR A 68 -11.91 12.55 18.09
N ASP A 69 -11.18 13.42 18.81
CA ASP A 69 -9.86 13.87 18.35
C ASP A 69 -8.88 12.70 18.24
N GLU A 70 -8.95 11.74 19.16
CA GLU A 70 -8.17 10.52 19.14
C GLU A 70 -8.49 9.66 17.91
N GLU A 71 -9.78 9.46 17.61
CA GLU A 71 -10.20 8.71 16.43
C GLU A 71 -9.75 9.39 15.13
N LEU A 72 -9.78 10.72 15.06
CA LEU A 72 -9.25 11.49 13.93
C LEU A 72 -7.75 11.28 13.77
N VAL A 73 -6.99 11.36 14.86
CA VAL A 73 -5.53 11.14 14.86
C VAL A 73 -5.19 9.73 14.39
N PHE A 74 -5.89 8.70 14.87
CA PHE A 74 -5.70 7.32 14.41
C PHE A 74 -6.05 7.16 12.93
N ASN A 75 -7.11 7.80 12.44
CA ASN A 75 -7.47 7.77 11.02
C ASN A 75 -6.38 8.44 10.17
N PHE A 76 -5.85 9.60 10.57
CA PHE A 76 -4.78 10.27 9.83
C PHE A 76 -3.49 9.47 9.81
N ALA A 77 -3.08 8.91 10.95
CA ALA A 77 -1.92 8.03 11.02
C ALA A 77 -2.11 6.78 10.14
N GLY A 78 -3.31 6.18 10.14
CA GLY A 78 -3.65 5.06 9.29
C GLY A 78 -3.62 5.39 7.79
N ILE A 79 -4.14 6.56 7.39
CA ILE A 79 -4.09 7.04 5.99
C ILE A 79 -2.62 7.29 5.58
N LEU A 80 -1.83 7.91 6.44
CA LEU A 80 -0.41 8.14 6.20
C LEU A 80 0.34 6.82 6.00
N ALA A 81 0.20 5.90 6.95
CA ALA A 81 0.84 4.59 6.92
C ALA A 81 0.48 3.80 5.65
N GLY A 82 -0.82 3.74 5.31
CA GLY A 82 -1.30 3.03 4.14
C GLY A 82 -0.90 3.67 2.81
N GLY A 83 -0.76 5.00 2.76
CA GLY A 83 -0.51 5.74 1.52
C GLY A 83 0.96 5.95 1.20
N ASN A 84 1.85 5.97 2.19
CA ASN A 84 3.25 6.32 1.96
C ASN A 84 4.08 5.10 1.49
N GLU A 85 3.98 3.98 2.18
CA GLU A 85 4.88 2.85 1.95
C GLU A 85 4.35 1.85 0.92
N THR A 86 3.06 1.54 0.94
CA THR A 86 2.50 0.45 0.12
C THR A 86 2.61 0.69 -1.38
N THR A 87 2.30 1.89 -1.85
CA THR A 87 2.43 2.25 -3.28
C THR A 87 3.90 2.27 -3.70
N ARG A 88 4.80 2.82 -2.86
CA ARG A 88 6.24 2.81 -3.10
C ARG A 88 6.78 1.37 -3.26
N TYR A 89 6.38 0.46 -2.38
CA TYR A 89 6.78 -0.94 -2.47
C TYR A 89 6.23 -1.61 -3.72
N THR A 90 4.99 -1.32 -4.09
CA THR A 90 4.41 -1.85 -5.34
C THR A 90 5.18 -1.35 -6.56
N LEU A 91 5.52 -0.06 -6.63
CA LEU A 91 6.29 0.51 -7.73
C LEU A 91 7.69 -0.11 -7.83
N ALA A 92 8.37 -0.26 -6.71
CA ALA A 92 9.70 -0.88 -6.66
C ALA A 92 9.65 -2.36 -7.08
N ALA A 93 8.66 -3.12 -6.59
CA ALA A 93 8.46 -4.51 -6.96
C ALA A 93 8.12 -4.68 -8.45
N LEU A 94 7.25 -3.83 -8.98
CA LEU A 94 6.90 -3.84 -10.39
C LEU A 94 8.14 -3.53 -11.26
N THR A 95 8.93 -2.53 -10.89
CA THR A 95 10.18 -2.20 -11.58
C THR A 95 11.17 -3.37 -11.55
N LEU A 96 11.29 -4.05 -10.41
CA LEU A 96 12.12 -5.24 -10.26
C LEU A 96 11.67 -6.35 -11.23
N GLU A 97 10.36 -6.62 -11.28
CA GLU A 97 9.85 -7.68 -12.16
C GLU A 97 9.97 -7.31 -13.65
N LEU A 98 9.80 -6.04 -14.01
CA LEU A 98 10.03 -5.57 -15.38
C LEU A 98 11.50 -5.68 -15.78
N ALA A 99 12.44 -5.47 -14.86
CA ALA A 99 13.87 -5.69 -15.09
C ALA A 99 14.23 -7.19 -15.23
N ARG A 100 13.53 -8.07 -14.50
CA ARG A 100 13.71 -9.52 -14.58
C ARG A 100 13.08 -10.15 -15.81
N HIS A 101 12.07 -9.50 -16.36
CA HIS A 101 11.28 -9.96 -17.49
C HIS A 101 11.25 -8.87 -18.59
N PRO A 102 12.37 -8.67 -19.32
CA PRO A 102 12.47 -7.62 -20.35
C PRO A 102 11.44 -7.73 -21.46
N ASP A 103 10.97 -8.95 -21.75
CA ASP A 103 9.88 -9.21 -22.68
C ASP A 103 8.57 -8.58 -22.19
N GLN A 104 8.29 -8.61 -20.91
CA GLN A 104 7.11 -8.00 -20.32
C GLN A 104 7.19 -6.46 -20.38
N TRP A 105 8.38 -5.90 -20.10
CA TRP A 105 8.59 -4.45 -20.29
C TRP A 105 8.35 -4.04 -21.73
N ARG A 106 8.91 -4.76 -22.71
CA ARG A 106 8.76 -4.46 -24.13
C ARG A 106 7.30 -4.39 -24.55
N ARG A 107 6.45 -5.32 -24.10
CA ARG A 107 4.99 -5.30 -24.38
C ARG A 107 4.31 -4.00 -23.92
N ILE A 108 4.73 -3.45 -22.78
CA ILE A 108 4.25 -2.15 -22.30
C ILE A 108 4.84 -1.03 -23.17
N ALA A 109 6.15 -1.04 -23.42
CA ALA A 109 6.85 0.00 -24.15
C ALA A 109 6.36 0.14 -25.60
N GLU A 110 6.13 -0.96 -26.30
CA GLU A 110 5.60 -1.02 -27.68
C GLU A 110 4.09 -0.77 -27.78
N GLY A 111 3.39 -0.77 -26.63
CA GLY A 111 1.96 -0.49 -26.56
C GLY A 111 1.04 -1.66 -26.84
N GLU A 112 1.58 -2.88 -26.79
CA GLU A 112 0.76 -4.09 -26.85
C GLU A 112 -0.13 -4.23 -25.62
N VAL A 113 0.38 -3.79 -24.46
CA VAL A 113 -0.33 -3.82 -23.17
C VAL A 113 -0.54 -2.40 -22.65
N ASP A 114 -1.79 -2.06 -22.32
CA ASP A 114 -2.10 -0.79 -21.68
C ASP A 114 -1.53 -0.77 -20.23
N PRO A 115 -0.86 0.32 -19.82
CA PRO A 115 -0.33 0.47 -18.46
C PRO A 115 -1.34 0.20 -17.34
N SER A 116 -2.64 0.42 -17.56
CA SER A 116 -3.66 0.12 -16.56
C SER A 116 -3.87 -1.39 -16.36
N VAL A 117 -3.70 -2.21 -17.41
CA VAL A 117 -3.75 -3.67 -17.30
C VAL A 117 -2.51 -4.18 -16.55
N ALA A 118 -1.33 -3.70 -16.93
CA ALA A 118 -0.08 -4.03 -16.25
C ALA A 118 -0.09 -3.61 -14.77
N THR A 119 -0.80 -2.53 -14.43
CA THR A 119 -1.02 -2.09 -13.04
C THR A 119 -1.71 -3.16 -12.19
N GLU A 120 -2.76 -3.81 -12.71
CA GLU A 120 -3.47 -4.86 -11.95
C GLU A 120 -2.57 -6.09 -11.71
N GLU A 121 -1.74 -6.45 -12.70
CA GLU A 121 -0.76 -7.53 -12.49
C GLU A 121 0.33 -7.14 -11.48
N GLY A 122 0.83 -5.92 -11.54
CA GLY A 122 1.76 -5.40 -10.52
C GLY A 122 1.16 -5.45 -9.11
N LEU A 123 -0.10 -5.10 -8.96
CA LEU A 123 -0.85 -5.17 -7.70
C LEU A 123 -1.05 -6.62 -7.23
N ARG A 124 -1.38 -7.54 -8.14
CA ARG A 124 -1.51 -8.97 -7.83
C ARG A 124 -0.18 -9.54 -7.32
N TRP A 125 0.90 -9.17 -7.98
CA TRP A 125 2.24 -9.75 -7.77
C TRP A 125 2.93 -9.24 -6.52
N SER A 126 2.91 -7.92 -6.26
CA SER A 126 3.75 -7.28 -5.25
C SER A 126 3.26 -7.45 -3.80
N VAL A 127 1.97 -7.37 -3.57
CA VAL A 127 1.29 -7.52 -2.25
C VAL A 127 2.07 -6.92 -1.06
N PRO A 128 2.22 -5.60 -0.96
CA PRO A 128 2.97 -4.98 0.15
C PRO A 128 2.42 -5.31 1.54
N GLY A 129 1.11 -5.36 1.71
CA GLY A 129 0.46 -5.87 2.92
C GLY A 129 0.32 -7.38 2.85
N MET A 130 1.27 -8.12 3.44
CA MET A 130 1.38 -9.57 3.25
C MET A 130 0.17 -10.34 3.75
N HIS A 131 -0.42 -9.90 4.86
CA HIS A 131 -1.54 -10.60 5.48
C HIS A 131 -2.47 -9.65 6.22
N VAL A 132 -3.69 -10.10 6.44
CA VAL A 132 -4.68 -9.46 7.30
C VAL A 132 -5.22 -10.45 8.32
N MET A 133 -5.53 -9.98 9.51
CA MET A 133 -6.06 -10.80 10.60
C MET A 133 -7.49 -10.39 10.94
N ARG A 134 -8.31 -11.37 11.28
CA ARG A 134 -9.65 -11.17 11.86
C ARG A 134 -9.78 -12.01 13.11
N THR A 135 -10.57 -11.53 14.07
CA THR A 135 -10.96 -12.28 15.24
C THR A 135 -12.42 -12.71 15.07
N ALA A 136 -12.70 -13.98 15.21
CA ALA A 136 -14.07 -14.49 15.12
C ALA A 136 -14.90 -13.94 16.28
N THR A 137 -16.08 -13.37 15.98
CA THR A 137 -17.04 -12.89 16.99
C THR A 137 -18.06 -13.96 17.38
N GLU A 138 -18.21 -14.94 16.52
CA GLU A 138 -19.07 -16.13 16.71
C GLU A 138 -18.39 -17.34 16.10
N ALA A 139 -18.90 -18.55 16.39
CA ALA A 139 -18.40 -19.77 15.78
C ALA A 139 -18.63 -19.72 14.27
N VAL A 140 -17.57 -19.96 13.49
CA VAL A 140 -17.61 -19.92 12.03
C VAL A 140 -16.79 -21.05 11.44
N ARG A 141 -17.21 -21.57 10.30
CA ARG A 141 -16.44 -22.55 9.53
C ARG A 141 -15.69 -21.88 8.39
N VAL A 142 -14.38 -22.14 8.29
CA VAL A 142 -13.52 -21.67 7.20
C VAL A 142 -12.90 -22.88 6.52
N GLY A 143 -13.36 -23.22 5.32
CA GLY A 143 -13.03 -24.51 4.68
C GLY A 143 -13.47 -25.66 5.55
N ASP A 144 -12.53 -26.54 5.94
CA ASP A 144 -12.78 -27.67 6.82
C ASP A 144 -12.51 -27.38 8.32
N ALA A 145 -12.00 -26.18 8.64
CA ALA A 145 -11.69 -25.79 10.01
C ALA A 145 -12.89 -25.12 10.70
N GLU A 146 -13.16 -25.53 11.94
CA GLU A 146 -14.06 -24.82 12.83
C GLU A 146 -13.25 -23.78 13.63
N VAL A 147 -13.74 -22.55 13.66
CA VAL A 147 -13.12 -21.42 14.34
C VAL A 147 -14.05 -20.98 15.46
N ALA A 148 -13.59 -21.04 16.70
CA ALA A 148 -14.37 -20.64 17.88
C ALA A 148 -14.37 -19.10 18.04
N PRO A 149 -15.35 -18.54 18.79
CA PRO A 149 -15.33 -17.13 19.15
C PRO A 149 -14.04 -16.74 19.87
N GLY A 150 -13.42 -15.63 19.49
CA GLY A 150 -12.14 -15.15 20.02
C GLY A 150 -10.91 -15.69 19.32
N GLU A 151 -11.02 -16.72 18.51
CA GLU A 151 -9.91 -17.21 17.70
C GLU A 151 -9.56 -16.28 16.53
N ARG A 152 -8.30 -16.34 16.10
CA ARG A 152 -7.74 -15.48 15.07
C ARG A 152 -7.59 -16.23 13.75
N VAL A 153 -8.07 -15.61 12.69
CA VAL A 153 -7.90 -16.08 11.30
C VAL A 153 -6.99 -15.10 10.58
N VAL A 154 -5.91 -15.63 10.00
CA VAL A 154 -4.97 -14.83 9.19
C VAL A 154 -5.13 -15.24 7.73
N THR A 155 -5.38 -14.25 6.87
CA THR A 155 -5.42 -14.44 5.42
C THR A 155 -4.13 -13.93 4.82
N TRP A 156 -3.40 -14.80 4.14
CA TRP A 156 -2.20 -14.44 3.38
C TRP A 156 -2.58 -13.97 1.98
N ILE A 157 -2.47 -12.66 1.76
CA ILE A 157 -2.90 -12.03 0.50
C ILE A 157 -2.07 -12.54 -0.69
N GLY A 158 -0.76 -12.70 -0.50
CA GLY A 158 0.13 -13.22 -1.54
C GLY A 158 -0.24 -14.63 -1.99
N SER A 159 -0.68 -15.48 -1.07
CA SER A 159 -1.19 -16.83 -1.39
C SER A 159 -2.53 -16.75 -2.13
N ALA A 160 -3.46 -15.94 -1.65
CA ALA A 160 -4.76 -15.77 -2.31
C ALA A 160 -4.63 -15.21 -3.74
N ASN A 161 -3.65 -14.34 -3.98
CA ASN A 161 -3.36 -13.80 -5.32
C ASN A 161 -2.62 -14.80 -6.23
N ARG A 162 -2.26 -15.97 -5.72
CA ARG A 162 -1.65 -17.09 -6.47
C ARG A 162 -2.45 -18.38 -6.38
N ASP A 163 -3.72 -18.25 -6.06
CA ASP A 163 -4.62 -19.40 -5.99
C ASP A 163 -4.88 -19.96 -7.41
N PRO A 164 -4.50 -21.22 -7.69
CA PRO A 164 -4.71 -21.84 -9.01
C PRO A 164 -6.20 -22.10 -9.34
N GLU A 165 -7.09 -22.06 -8.35
CA GLU A 165 -8.53 -22.10 -8.60
C GLU A 165 -9.09 -20.78 -9.14
N VAL A 166 -8.33 -19.70 -9.02
CA VAL A 166 -8.72 -18.34 -9.43
C VAL A 166 -7.89 -17.82 -10.61
N PHE A 167 -6.62 -18.18 -10.66
CA PHE A 167 -5.66 -17.66 -11.62
C PHE A 167 -5.01 -18.78 -12.44
N ASP A 168 -5.12 -18.72 -13.75
CA ASP A 168 -4.33 -19.57 -14.64
C ASP A 168 -2.86 -19.18 -14.55
N ALA A 169 -1.96 -20.19 -14.43
CA ALA A 169 -0.52 -19.98 -14.26
C ALA A 169 -0.20 -18.89 -13.21
N PRO A 170 -0.60 -19.09 -11.93
CA PRO A 170 -0.57 -18.04 -10.90
C PRO A 170 0.84 -17.53 -10.56
N ASP A 171 1.86 -18.36 -10.78
CA ASP A 171 3.28 -18.04 -10.54
C ASP A 171 3.99 -17.43 -11.75
N VAL A 172 3.26 -17.14 -12.82
CA VAL A 172 3.78 -16.42 -13.99
C VAL A 172 3.40 -14.95 -13.87
N PHE A 173 4.42 -14.07 -13.97
CA PHE A 173 4.23 -12.63 -14.09
C PHE A 173 3.87 -12.29 -15.54
N ASP A 174 2.64 -11.84 -15.78
CA ASP A 174 2.12 -11.49 -17.10
C ASP A 174 1.43 -10.12 -17.05
N VAL A 175 2.09 -9.10 -17.58
CA VAL A 175 1.57 -7.73 -17.64
C VAL A 175 0.27 -7.60 -18.46
N GLY A 176 -0.02 -8.58 -19.31
CA GLY A 176 -1.24 -8.64 -20.11
C GLY A 176 -2.37 -9.46 -19.49
N ARG A 177 -2.21 -9.96 -18.27
CA ARG A 177 -3.21 -10.78 -17.59
C ARG A 177 -4.55 -10.06 -17.52
N THR A 178 -5.58 -10.66 -18.12
CA THR A 178 -6.96 -10.18 -18.08
C THR A 178 -7.75 -10.87 -16.98
N GLY A 179 -8.88 -10.29 -16.56
CA GLY A 179 -9.72 -10.88 -15.51
C GLY A 179 -9.02 -10.99 -14.15
N ASN A 180 -8.12 -10.08 -13.86
CA ASN A 180 -7.25 -10.08 -12.68
C ASN A 180 -8.03 -9.79 -11.39
N ARG A 181 -8.59 -10.85 -10.77
CA ARG A 181 -9.44 -10.78 -9.56
C ARG A 181 -8.63 -10.82 -8.26
N HIS A 182 -7.50 -10.10 -8.21
CA HIS A 182 -6.66 -10.06 -7.02
C HIS A 182 -7.36 -9.42 -5.82
N VAL A 183 -6.94 -9.80 -4.62
CA VAL A 183 -7.45 -9.28 -3.35
C VAL A 183 -6.45 -8.38 -2.61
N SER A 184 -5.50 -7.76 -3.32
CA SER A 184 -4.46 -6.90 -2.75
C SER A 184 -5.01 -5.70 -1.99
N PHE A 185 -6.21 -5.25 -2.34
CA PHE A 185 -6.91 -4.17 -1.63
C PHE A 185 -7.90 -4.67 -0.56
N GLY A 186 -7.92 -5.98 -0.28
CA GLY A 186 -8.90 -6.57 0.61
C GLY A 186 -10.31 -6.57 0.02
N ALA A 187 -11.30 -6.84 0.87
CA ALA A 187 -12.71 -6.90 0.50
C ALA A 187 -13.63 -6.45 1.64
N GLY A 188 -14.90 -6.18 1.31
CA GLY A 188 -15.93 -5.83 2.27
C GLY A 188 -15.71 -4.45 2.90
N ARG A 189 -16.05 -4.32 4.18
CA ARG A 189 -16.01 -3.02 4.91
C ARG A 189 -14.60 -2.43 5.04
N HIS A 190 -13.58 -3.26 4.94
CA HIS A 190 -12.18 -2.88 5.04
C HIS A 190 -11.47 -2.81 3.69
N VAL A 191 -12.21 -2.72 2.57
CA VAL A 191 -11.58 -2.47 1.27
C VAL A 191 -10.72 -1.21 1.34
N CYS A 192 -9.53 -1.27 0.73
CA CYS A 192 -8.56 -0.17 0.78
C CYS A 192 -9.18 1.15 0.30
N LEU A 193 -9.15 2.16 1.17
CA LEU A 193 -9.64 3.51 0.86
C LEU A 193 -8.87 4.14 -0.32
N GLY A 194 -7.55 3.88 -0.40
CA GLY A 194 -6.64 4.41 -1.40
C GLY A 194 -6.60 3.63 -2.71
N SER A 195 -7.43 2.58 -2.89
CA SER A 195 -7.34 1.65 -4.03
C SER A 195 -7.42 2.32 -5.41
N ARG A 196 -8.19 3.40 -5.55
CA ARG A 196 -8.29 4.18 -6.79
C ARG A 196 -7.05 5.05 -7.01
N LEU A 197 -6.55 5.69 -5.93
CA LEU A 197 -5.36 6.53 -5.99
C LEU A 197 -4.12 5.70 -6.32
N ALA A 198 -3.93 4.57 -5.66
CA ALA A 198 -2.82 3.65 -5.93
C ALA A 198 -2.80 3.19 -7.41
N ARG A 199 -3.96 2.82 -7.97
CA ARG A 199 -4.06 2.49 -9.40
C ARG A 199 -3.67 3.64 -10.31
N LEU A 200 -4.11 4.86 -9.99
CA LEU A 200 -3.74 6.05 -10.75
C LEU A 200 -2.23 6.32 -10.69
N GLU A 201 -1.63 6.23 -9.51
CA GLU A 201 -0.20 6.47 -9.32
C GLU A 201 0.64 5.43 -10.06
N ILE A 202 0.32 4.14 -9.93
CA ILE A 202 1.05 3.06 -10.61
C ILE A 202 0.90 3.17 -12.13
N THR A 203 -0.33 3.43 -12.61
CA THR A 203 -0.58 3.60 -14.05
C THR A 203 0.15 4.84 -14.60
N ALA A 204 0.17 5.95 -13.86
CA ALA A 204 0.89 7.16 -14.25
C ALA A 204 2.41 6.90 -14.31
N TYR A 205 2.95 6.16 -13.33
CA TYR A 205 4.35 5.74 -13.33
C TYR A 205 4.71 4.92 -14.58
N LEU A 206 3.94 3.89 -14.91
CA LEU A 206 4.18 3.07 -16.09
C LEU A 206 4.06 3.87 -17.38
N ARG A 207 3.11 4.83 -17.47
CA ARG A 207 3.00 5.74 -18.62
C ARG A 207 4.20 6.66 -18.75
N ALA A 208 4.70 7.18 -17.64
CA ALA A 208 5.89 8.02 -17.64
C ALA A 208 7.12 7.21 -18.08
N LEU A 209 7.33 6.02 -17.52
CA LEU A 209 8.42 5.13 -17.94
C LEU A 209 8.34 4.82 -19.44
N ARG A 210 7.18 4.41 -19.94
CA ARG A 210 6.97 4.13 -21.37
C ARG A 210 7.37 5.27 -22.29
N GLY A 211 7.18 6.51 -21.85
CA GLY A 211 7.54 7.70 -22.63
C GLY A 211 9.02 8.11 -22.55
N MET A 212 9.78 7.54 -21.61
CA MET A 212 11.12 8.02 -21.26
C MET A 212 12.19 6.93 -21.29
N VAL A 213 11.81 5.65 -21.21
CA VAL A 213 12.71 4.54 -20.93
C VAL A 213 12.54 3.44 -21.98
N THR A 214 13.64 3.00 -22.58
CA THR A 214 13.67 1.90 -23.53
C THR A 214 14.01 0.56 -22.88
N SER A 215 14.82 0.57 -21.82
CA SER A 215 15.14 -0.62 -21.04
C SER A 215 15.15 -0.36 -19.54
N VAL A 216 14.84 -1.42 -18.78
CA VAL A 216 14.94 -1.45 -17.32
C VAL A 216 15.89 -2.59 -16.95
N GLU A 217 17.00 -2.28 -16.32
CA GLU A 217 18.06 -3.25 -16.01
C GLU A 217 18.48 -3.15 -14.54
N LEU A 218 18.76 -4.30 -13.91
CA LEU A 218 19.31 -4.30 -12.55
C LEU A 218 20.80 -3.96 -12.57
N ASN A 219 21.21 -3.07 -11.69
CA ASN A 219 22.61 -2.69 -11.46
C ASN A 219 23.07 -3.05 -10.04
N GLY A 220 22.66 -4.20 -9.57
CA GLY A 220 23.00 -4.74 -8.26
C GLY A 220 21.84 -5.53 -7.64
N PRO A 221 22.09 -6.21 -6.52
CA PRO A 221 21.06 -6.97 -5.85
C PRO A 221 20.06 -6.04 -5.15
N PRO A 222 18.74 -6.34 -5.23
CA PRO A 222 17.73 -5.63 -4.46
C PRO A 222 17.89 -5.93 -2.96
N ARG A 223 17.60 -4.95 -2.10
CA ARG A 223 17.54 -5.14 -0.66
C ARG A 223 16.10 -5.06 -0.17
N TYR A 224 15.66 -6.15 0.45
CA TYR A 224 14.31 -6.26 0.99
C TYR A 224 14.23 -5.69 2.41
N ASN A 225 13.04 -5.23 2.81
CA ASN A 225 12.78 -4.92 4.21
C ASN A 225 12.70 -6.21 5.04
N GLY A 226 13.02 -6.12 6.33
CA GLY A 226 13.01 -7.27 7.25
C GLY A 226 11.67 -7.48 7.98
N SER A 227 10.56 -6.94 7.45
CA SER A 227 9.26 -7.01 8.09
C SER A 227 8.53 -8.32 7.77
N ASN A 228 7.82 -8.86 8.76
CA ASN A 228 6.90 -9.98 8.56
C ASN A 228 5.46 -9.52 8.27
N PHE A 229 5.20 -8.23 8.29
CA PHE A 229 3.89 -7.62 8.03
C PHE A 229 3.81 -6.97 6.65
N THR A 230 4.88 -6.28 6.26
CA THR A 230 4.97 -5.63 4.95
C THR A 230 6.10 -6.25 4.12
N TRP A 231 5.83 -6.49 2.84
CA TRP A 231 6.84 -6.87 1.87
C TRP A 231 7.19 -5.67 0.99
N GLY A 232 8.47 -5.36 0.89
CA GLY A 232 8.94 -4.24 0.10
C GLY A 232 10.45 -4.24 -0.10
N LEU A 233 10.91 -3.30 -0.90
CA LEU A 233 12.31 -3.07 -1.22
C LEU A 233 12.78 -1.78 -0.57
N ASN A 234 13.84 -1.86 0.24
CA ASN A 234 14.53 -0.69 0.78
C ASN A 234 15.45 -0.06 -0.28
N GLU A 235 16.03 -0.89 -1.15
CA GLU A 235 16.87 -0.44 -2.25
C GLU A 235 16.65 -1.30 -3.49
N LEU A 236 16.57 -0.66 -4.63
CA LEU A 236 16.54 -1.29 -5.95
C LEU A 236 17.52 -0.57 -6.87
N PRO A 237 18.81 -1.04 -6.95
CA PRO A 237 19.75 -0.52 -7.91
C PRO A 237 19.31 -0.90 -9.33
N ALA A 238 18.87 0.08 -10.12
CA ALA A 238 18.42 -0.13 -11.48
C ALA A 238 18.94 0.99 -12.41
N VAL A 239 19.15 0.64 -13.65
CA VAL A 239 19.43 1.57 -14.74
C VAL A 239 18.20 1.64 -15.63
N LEU A 240 17.77 2.84 -15.88
CA LEU A 240 16.68 3.18 -16.80
C LEU A 240 17.31 3.91 -17.99
N SER A 241 17.30 3.31 -19.19
CA SER A 241 17.89 3.86 -20.40
C SER A 241 16.90 4.06 -21.53
#